data_d34931fd1b1b578f2441c187731beb14
#
_entry.id   d34931fd1b1b578f2441c187731beb14
#
_cell.length_a   1.000
_cell.length_b   1.000
_cell.length_c   1.000
_cell.angle_alpha   90.00
_cell.angle_beta   90.00
_cell.angle_gamma   90.00
#
_symmetry.space_group_name_H-M   'P 1'
#
loop_
_entity.id
_entity.type
_entity.pdbx_description
1 polymer ?
#
loop_
_entity_poly.entity_id
_entity_poly.type
_entity_poly.pdbx_seq_one_letter_code
_entity_poly.pdbx_strand_id
1 'polypeptide(L)'
;MTAHRARLTETDIRRLVKAVDDDDRAEAAHKLCRSMERAQLDGDERAAAEKIIRLLAQDAAELVRRAMAVTLKASDLIPNDVARRLAADVDSIALPIIAASPAFSDDDLIEIVRAGSAVRQAAVAGRSRVSRDVASVLAAEGAEQAVRILAANDNACLLY
;
A
#
# COMPACT_ATOMS: atom_id res chain seq x y z
N MET A 1 11.20 -18.48 -26.85
CA MET A 1 11.64 -17.36 -26.00
C MET A 1 11.30 -17.71 -24.58
N THR A 2 12.27 -18.16 -23.83
CA THR A 2 12.12 -18.50 -22.41
C THR A 2 12.03 -17.21 -21.63
N ALA A 3 10.83 -16.93 -21.09
CA ALA A 3 10.65 -15.87 -20.12
C ALA A 3 11.60 -16.15 -18.94
N HIS A 4 12.58 -15.29 -18.75
CA HIS A 4 13.43 -15.31 -17.57
C HIS A 4 12.49 -15.06 -16.38
N ARG A 5 12.12 -16.13 -15.68
CA ARG A 5 11.54 -16.05 -14.35
C ARG A 5 12.54 -15.29 -13.48
N ALA A 6 12.20 -14.06 -13.12
CA ALA A 6 12.97 -13.32 -12.14
C ALA A 6 12.83 -14.04 -10.79
N ARG A 7 13.68 -15.04 -10.57
CA ARG A 7 13.78 -15.70 -9.27
C ARG A 7 14.40 -14.72 -8.29
N LEU A 8 13.72 -14.53 -7.17
CA LEU A 8 14.33 -13.99 -5.96
C LEU A 8 15.66 -14.70 -5.73
N THR A 9 16.77 -13.98 -5.92
CA THR A 9 18.08 -14.57 -5.71
C THR A 9 18.41 -14.50 -4.24
N GLU A 10 19.07 -15.55 -3.74
CA GLU A 10 19.61 -15.59 -2.38
C GLU A 10 20.48 -14.36 -2.07
N THR A 11 21.05 -13.74 -3.11
CA THR A 11 21.82 -12.50 -3.03
C THR A 11 20.96 -11.30 -2.65
N ASP A 12 19.70 -11.21 -3.13
CA ASP A 12 18.81 -10.11 -2.80
C ASP A 12 18.33 -10.20 -1.35
N ILE A 13 18.06 -11.42 -0.88
CA ILE A 13 17.72 -11.66 0.53
C ILE A 13 18.93 -11.39 1.44
N ARG A 14 20.13 -11.79 1.04
CA ARG A 14 21.36 -11.52 1.81
C ARG A 14 21.67 -10.04 1.90
N ARG A 15 21.38 -9.24 0.87
CA ARG A 15 21.54 -7.78 0.91
C ARG A 15 20.60 -7.13 1.91
N LEU A 16 19.35 -7.57 2.01
CA LEU A 16 18.42 -7.10 3.04
C LEU A 16 18.90 -7.39 4.46
N VAL A 17 19.55 -8.52 4.66
CA VAL A 17 20.03 -8.96 6.00
C VAL A 17 21.40 -8.40 6.34
N LYS A 18 22.25 -8.13 5.36
CA LYS A 18 23.68 -7.75 5.54
C LYS A 18 23.99 -6.31 5.14
N ALA A 19 23.01 -5.54 4.64
CA ALA A 19 23.24 -4.15 4.27
C ALA A 19 23.66 -3.32 5.49
N VAL A 20 24.67 -2.52 5.30
CA VAL A 20 25.36 -1.78 6.37
C VAL A 20 24.57 -0.55 6.80
N ASP A 21 23.70 -0.03 5.93
CA ASP A 21 22.87 1.14 6.22
C ASP A 21 21.42 0.99 5.71
N ASP A 22 20.56 1.92 6.11
CA ASP A 22 19.13 1.90 5.79
C ASP A 22 18.86 2.23 4.32
N ASP A 23 19.70 3.00 3.65
CA ASP A 23 19.56 3.32 2.23
C ASP A 23 19.80 2.09 1.35
N ASP A 24 20.86 1.32 1.62
CA ASP A 24 21.16 0.07 0.94
C ASP A 24 20.05 -0.96 1.14
N ARG A 25 19.48 -1.02 2.35
CA ARG A 25 18.36 -1.91 2.69
C ARG A 25 17.09 -1.49 1.97
N ALA A 26 16.81 -0.20 1.89
CA ALA A 26 15.65 0.32 1.17
C ALA A 26 15.74 0.06 -0.34
N GLU A 27 16.93 0.22 -0.94
CA GLU A 27 17.16 -0.12 -2.35
C GLU A 27 16.96 -1.61 -2.61
N ALA A 28 17.47 -2.47 -1.74
CA ALA A 28 17.28 -3.91 -1.83
C ALA A 28 15.79 -4.30 -1.68
N ALA A 29 15.08 -3.68 -0.74
CA ALA A 29 13.63 -3.88 -0.56
C ALA A 29 12.85 -3.45 -1.80
N HIS A 30 13.17 -2.31 -2.41
CA HIS A 30 12.54 -1.85 -3.64
C HIS A 30 12.75 -2.84 -4.79
N LYS A 31 13.98 -3.29 -5.01
CA LYS A 31 14.30 -4.27 -6.06
C LYS A 31 13.57 -5.59 -5.85
N LEU A 32 13.50 -6.05 -4.62
CA LEU A 32 12.81 -7.27 -4.23
C LEU A 32 11.30 -7.18 -4.48
N CYS A 33 10.66 -6.13 -4.00
CA CYS A 33 9.23 -5.89 -4.19
C CYS A 33 8.87 -5.79 -5.69
N ARG A 34 9.69 -5.10 -6.46
CA ARG A 34 9.51 -4.95 -7.90
C ARG A 34 9.67 -6.27 -8.66
N SER A 35 10.56 -7.14 -8.20
CA SER A 35 10.72 -8.49 -8.74
C SER A 35 9.50 -9.36 -8.46
N MET A 36 8.98 -9.31 -7.23
CA MET A 36 7.77 -10.04 -6.85
C MET A 36 6.54 -9.58 -7.62
N GLU A 37 6.37 -8.27 -7.81
CA GLU A 37 5.23 -7.71 -8.55
C GLU A 37 5.21 -8.12 -10.03
N ARG A 38 6.39 -8.25 -10.65
CA ARG A 38 6.52 -8.66 -12.05
C ARG A 38 6.46 -10.16 -12.28
N ALA A 39 6.64 -10.95 -11.23
CA ALA A 39 6.63 -12.39 -11.32
C ALA A 39 5.20 -12.93 -11.36
N GLN A 40 4.97 -13.96 -12.19
CA GLN A 40 3.75 -14.76 -12.09
C GLN A 40 3.97 -15.80 -10.99
N LEU A 41 3.54 -15.45 -9.78
CA LEU A 41 3.72 -16.28 -8.59
C LEU A 41 2.66 -17.38 -8.54
N ASP A 42 3.08 -18.61 -8.32
CA ASP A 42 2.17 -19.69 -7.92
C ASP A 42 1.75 -19.57 -6.44
N GLY A 43 0.92 -20.51 -5.95
CA GLY A 43 0.38 -20.44 -4.60
C GLY A 43 1.45 -20.41 -3.49
N ASP A 44 2.49 -21.23 -3.62
CA ASP A 44 3.57 -21.32 -2.64
C ASP A 44 4.51 -20.10 -2.72
N GLU A 45 4.81 -19.66 -3.93
CA GLU A 45 5.60 -18.45 -4.18
C GLU A 45 4.88 -17.21 -3.66
N ARG A 46 3.55 -17.13 -3.83
CA ARG A 46 2.72 -16.04 -3.29
C ARG A 46 2.73 -16.03 -1.76
N ALA A 47 2.58 -17.17 -1.12
CA ALA A 47 2.67 -17.29 0.34
C ALA A 47 4.04 -16.86 0.87
N ALA A 48 5.12 -17.20 0.16
CA ALA A 48 6.46 -16.74 0.51
C ALA A 48 6.63 -15.23 0.33
N ALA A 49 6.08 -14.66 -0.75
CA ALA A 49 6.10 -13.22 -0.99
C ALA A 49 5.34 -12.46 0.11
N GLU A 50 4.17 -12.95 0.52
CA GLU A 50 3.41 -12.34 1.62
C GLU A 50 4.16 -12.35 2.96
N LYS A 51 4.92 -13.41 3.25
CA LYS A 51 5.79 -13.45 4.44
C LYS A 51 6.88 -12.39 4.38
N ILE A 52 7.51 -12.21 3.24
CA ILE A 52 8.54 -11.19 3.02
C ILE A 52 7.93 -9.80 3.18
N ILE A 53 6.76 -9.55 2.60
CA ILE A 53 6.03 -8.28 2.71
C ILE A 53 5.71 -7.97 4.18
N ARG A 54 5.26 -8.96 4.96
CA ARG A 54 5.02 -8.78 6.40
C ARG A 54 6.28 -8.43 7.18
N LEU A 55 7.42 -9.03 6.82
CA LEU A 55 8.70 -8.69 7.45
C LEU A 55 9.15 -7.26 7.11
N LEU A 56 9.07 -6.86 5.84
CA LEU A 56 9.42 -5.51 5.40
C LEU A 56 8.51 -4.44 6.03
N ALA A 57 7.22 -4.73 6.19
CA ALA A 57 6.27 -3.82 6.83
C ALA A 57 6.53 -3.61 8.33
N GLN A 58 7.33 -4.46 8.94
CA GLN A 58 7.72 -4.38 10.35
C GLN A 58 9.15 -3.88 10.54
N ASP A 59 9.85 -3.54 9.46
CA ASP A 59 11.21 -3.06 9.54
C ASP A 59 11.29 -1.78 10.37
N ALA A 60 12.30 -1.68 11.23
CA ALA A 60 12.51 -0.50 12.08
C ALA A 60 12.82 0.75 11.25
N ALA A 61 13.48 0.60 10.11
CA ALA A 61 13.83 1.70 9.24
C ALA A 61 12.62 2.17 8.40
N GLU A 62 12.25 3.43 8.55
CA GLU A 62 11.20 4.08 7.75
C GLU A 62 11.47 3.96 6.25
N LEU A 63 12.71 4.12 5.82
CA LEU A 63 13.11 4.04 4.41
C LEU A 63 12.78 2.69 3.78
N VAL A 64 12.96 1.60 4.53
CA VAL A 64 12.63 0.24 4.06
C VAL A 64 11.12 0.07 3.91
N ARG A 65 10.35 0.48 4.93
CA ARG A 65 8.89 0.42 4.89
C ARG A 65 8.33 1.29 3.76
N ARG A 66 8.88 2.49 3.55
CA ARG A 66 8.50 3.40 2.47
C ARG A 66 8.80 2.81 1.09
N ALA A 67 10.00 2.25 0.90
CA ALA A 67 10.40 1.62 -0.36
C ALA A 67 9.42 0.51 -0.76
N MET A 68 9.03 -0.34 0.18
CA MET A 68 8.01 -1.38 -0.04
C MET A 68 6.64 -0.76 -0.35
N ALA A 69 6.16 0.17 0.48
CA ALA A 69 4.84 0.77 0.33
C ALA A 69 4.66 1.48 -1.01
N VAL A 70 5.64 2.29 -1.42
CA VAL A 70 5.61 3.01 -2.71
C VAL A 70 5.66 2.05 -3.89
N THR A 71 6.44 0.97 -3.78
CA THR A 71 6.58 -0.02 -4.86
C THR A 71 5.32 -0.86 -5.05
N LEU A 72 4.71 -1.29 -3.94
CA LEU A 72 3.57 -2.23 -3.96
C LEU A 72 2.20 -1.57 -3.72
N LYS A 73 2.11 -0.24 -3.66
CA LYS A 73 0.87 0.48 -3.29
C LYS A 73 -0.39 0.04 -4.04
N ALA A 74 -0.27 -0.34 -5.30
CA ALA A 74 -1.38 -0.78 -6.14
C ALA A 74 -1.38 -2.30 -6.37
N SER A 75 -0.47 -3.04 -5.74
CA SER A 75 -0.33 -4.48 -5.90
C SER A 75 -1.35 -5.25 -5.06
N ASP A 76 -1.87 -6.35 -5.59
CA ASP A 76 -2.71 -7.31 -4.88
C ASP A 76 -1.92 -8.28 -3.98
N LEU A 77 -0.58 -8.14 -3.96
CA LEU A 77 0.31 -8.94 -3.10
C LEU A 77 0.28 -8.48 -1.63
N ILE A 78 -0.15 -7.22 -1.37
CA ILE A 78 -0.23 -6.73 0.02
C ILE A 78 -1.47 -7.31 0.69
N PRO A 79 -1.31 -8.12 1.76
CA PRO A 79 -2.45 -8.60 2.53
C PRO A 79 -3.15 -7.45 3.28
N ASN A 80 -4.44 -7.62 3.59
CA ASN A 80 -5.23 -6.61 4.30
C ASN A 80 -4.61 -6.19 5.65
N ASP A 81 -4.12 -7.15 6.45
CA ASP A 81 -3.46 -6.87 7.73
C ASP A 81 -2.23 -5.97 7.59
N VAL A 82 -1.46 -6.15 6.52
CA VAL A 82 -0.30 -5.31 6.21
C VAL A 82 -0.74 -3.93 5.72
N ALA A 83 -1.74 -3.86 4.84
CA ALA A 83 -2.28 -2.58 4.36
C ALA A 83 -2.78 -1.72 5.53
N ARG A 84 -3.54 -2.30 6.46
CA ARG A 84 -4.02 -1.62 7.67
C ARG A 84 -2.87 -1.14 8.56
N ARG A 85 -1.84 -1.94 8.74
CA ARG A 85 -0.65 -1.55 9.49
C ARG A 85 0.07 -0.36 8.86
N LEU A 86 0.28 -0.40 7.54
CA LEU A 86 0.93 0.69 6.80
C LEU A 86 0.08 1.96 6.77
N ALA A 87 -1.24 1.84 6.74
CA ALA A 87 -2.16 2.98 6.84
C ALA A 87 -2.08 3.70 8.20
N ALA A 88 -1.60 3.03 9.24
CA ALA A 88 -1.36 3.61 10.57
C ALA A 88 0.06 4.17 10.75
N ASP A 89 0.92 4.02 9.77
CA ASP A 89 2.31 4.50 9.79
C ASP A 89 2.37 6.03 9.53
N VAL A 90 3.58 6.58 9.44
CA VAL A 90 3.79 7.98 9.07
C VAL A 90 3.23 8.28 7.68
N ASP A 91 2.85 9.52 7.41
CA ASP A 91 2.13 9.89 6.19
C ASP A 91 2.91 9.58 4.90
N SER A 92 4.25 9.64 4.92
CA SER A 92 5.09 9.25 3.78
C SER A 92 4.90 7.79 3.33
N ILE A 93 4.45 6.93 4.23
CA ILE A 93 4.16 5.51 4.01
C ILE A 93 2.65 5.29 3.86
N ALA A 94 1.86 5.89 4.75
CA ALA A 94 0.42 5.68 4.81
C ALA A 94 -0.32 6.21 3.58
N LEU A 95 0.00 7.41 3.11
CA LEU A 95 -0.75 8.06 2.03
C LEU A 95 -0.70 7.29 0.70
N PRO A 96 0.45 6.80 0.20
CA PRO A 96 0.48 5.97 -1.00
C PRO A 96 -0.37 4.71 -0.90
N ILE A 97 -0.36 4.06 0.25
CA ILE A 97 -1.15 2.84 0.51
C ILE A 97 -2.64 3.15 0.58
N ILE A 98 -3.04 4.16 1.34
CA ILE A 98 -4.45 4.59 1.46
C ILE A 98 -5.02 4.96 0.09
N ALA A 99 -4.24 5.68 -0.72
CA ALA A 99 -4.70 6.16 -2.02
C ALA A 99 -4.87 5.05 -3.07
N ALA A 100 -4.07 3.98 -3.03
CA ALA A 100 -3.95 3.07 -4.16
C ALA A 100 -4.17 1.59 -3.84
N SER A 101 -4.00 1.13 -2.60
CA SER A 101 -4.06 -0.29 -2.28
C SER A 101 -5.46 -0.89 -2.49
N PRO A 102 -5.58 -2.00 -3.23
CA PRO A 102 -6.83 -2.73 -3.36
C PRO A 102 -7.18 -3.58 -2.14
N ALA A 103 -6.28 -3.68 -1.15
CA ALA A 103 -6.41 -4.56 0.00
C ALA A 103 -7.43 -4.09 1.05
N PHE A 104 -7.87 -2.82 1.01
CA PHE A 104 -8.85 -2.29 1.96
C PHE A 104 -10.27 -2.68 1.62
N SER A 105 -11.02 -3.09 2.65
CA SER A 105 -12.48 -3.14 2.62
C SER A 105 -13.09 -1.73 2.77
N ASP A 106 -14.39 -1.60 2.51
CA ASP A 106 -15.10 -0.34 2.76
C ASP A 106 -15.06 0.03 4.25
N ASP A 107 -15.17 -0.94 5.14
CA ASP A 107 -15.08 -0.72 6.59
C ASP A 107 -13.71 -0.19 6.99
N ASP A 108 -12.62 -0.71 6.43
CA ASP A 108 -11.27 -0.20 6.65
C ASP A 108 -11.14 1.26 6.22
N LEU A 109 -11.68 1.59 5.03
CA LEU A 109 -11.64 2.96 4.50
C LEU A 109 -12.48 3.91 5.34
N ILE A 110 -13.63 3.49 5.82
CA ILE A 110 -14.49 4.26 6.74
C ILE A 110 -13.77 4.51 8.06
N GLU A 111 -13.10 3.51 8.60
CA GLU A 111 -12.28 3.66 9.82
C GLU A 111 -11.16 4.68 9.61
N ILE A 112 -10.47 4.64 8.46
CA ILE A 112 -9.44 5.61 8.11
C ILE A 112 -10.02 7.03 8.00
N VAL A 113 -11.21 7.20 7.43
CA VAL A 113 -11.88 8.51 7.33
C VAL A 113 -12.19 9.06 8.72
N ARG A 114 -12.72 8.23 9.61
CA ARG A 114 -13.14 8.65 10.95
C ARG A 114 -11.98 8.94 11.90
N ALA A 115 -10.93 8.14 11.81
CA ALA A 115 -9.75 8.28 12.67
C ALA A 115 -8.65 9.16 12.06
N GLY A 116 -8.71 9.41 10.75
CA GLY A 116 -7.63 10.03 10.00
C GLY A 116 -7.67 11.56 9.98
N SER A 117 -6.50 12.14 9.66
CA SER A 117 -6.35 13.56 9.37
C SER A 117 -7.03 13.94 8.04
N ALA A 118 -7.21 15.24 7.80
CA ALA A 118 -7.74 15.77 6.54
C ALA A 118 -6.97 15.26 5.30
N VAL A 119 -5.66 15.08 5.42
CA VAL A 119 -4.80 14.56 4.35
C VAL A 119 -5.11 13.09 4.04
N ARG A 120 -5.33 12.26 5.07
CA ARG A 120 -5.71 10.84 4.90
C ARG A 120 -7.13 10.70 4.34
N GLN A 121 -8.06 11.52 4.79
CA GLN A 121 -9.41 11.61 4.22
C GLN A 121 -9.38 12.00 2.73
N ALA A 122 -8.52 12.97 2.37
CA ALA A 122 -8.30 13.37 0.98
C ALA A 122 -7.74 12.21 0.13
N ALA A 123 -6.83 11.40 0.68
CA ALA A 123 -6.30 10.23 0.01
C ALA A 123 -7.39 9.17 -0.25
N VAL A 124 -8.31 8.95 0.68
CA VAL A 124 -9.47 8.07 0.48
C VAL A 124 -10.40 8.63 -0.59
N ALA A 125 -10.71 9.93 -0.53
CA ALA A 125 -11.61 10.60 -1.48
C ALA A 125 -11.09 10.58 -2.93
N GLY A 126 -9.77 10.59 -3.11
CA GLY A 126 -9.11 10.58 -4.42
C GLY A 126 -8.85 9.19 -5.02
N ARG A 127 -9.30 8.12 -4.38
CA ARG A 127 -9.10 6.75 -4.89
C ARG A 127 -9.74 6.55 -6.26
N SER A 128 -9.16 5.65 -7.06
CA SER A 128 -9.70 5.27 -8.37
C SER A 128 -11.09 4.61 -8.30
N ARG A 129 -11.51 4.21 -7.11
CA ARG A 129 -12.85 3.69 -6.82
C ARG A 129 -13.23 4.04 -5.39
N VAL A 130 -14.36 4.70 -5.22
CA VAL A 130 -14.96 5.02 -3.91
C VAL A 130 -16.39 4.50 -3.92
N SER A 131 -16.69 3.56 -3.03
CA SER A 131 -18.04 2.99 -2.91
C SER A 131 -19.03 4.02 -2.35
N ARG A 132 -20.32 3.69 -2.48
CA ARG A 132 -21.39 4.52 -1.92
C ARG A 132 -21.24 4.73 -0.41
N ASP A 133 -20.92 3.69 0.33
CA ASP A 133 -20.83 3.75 1.80
C ASP A 133 -19.66 4.63 2.24
N VAL A 134 -18.50 4.47 1.62
CA VAL A 134 -17.33 5.32 1.87
C VAL A 134 -17.61 6.78 1.46
N ALA A 135 -18.23 7.00 0.29
CA ALA A 135 -18.60 8.35 -0.18
C ALA A 135 -19.58 9.02 0.77
N SER A 136 -20.56 8.30 1.30
CA SER A 136 -21.54 8.82 2.26
C SER A 136 -20.88 9.29 3.55
N VAL A 137 -19.93 8.51 4.09
CA VAL A 137 -19.19 8.90 5.29
C VAL A 137 -18.29 10.11 5.03
N LEU A 138 -17.58 10.13 3.90
CA LEU A 138 -16.76 11.30 3.51
C LEU A 138 -17.59 12.56 3.35
N ALA A 139 -18.78 12.46 2.76
CA ALA A 139 -19.67 13.63 2.59
C ALA A 139 -20.21 14.16 3.92
N ALA A 140 -20.47 13.26 4.88
CA ALA A 140 -21.04 13.61 6.17
C ALA A 140 -20.00 14.07 7.21
N GLU A 141 -18.82 13.41 7.21
CA GLU A 141 -17.83 13.55 8.28
C GLU A 141 -16.45 14.04 7.78
N GLY A 142 -16.27 14.17 6.45
CA GLY A 142 -14.99 14.54 5.85
C GLY A 142 -14.65 16.02 6.02
N ALA A 143 -13.35 16.32 6.08
CA ALA A 143 -12.86 17.69 5.99
C ALA A 143 -13.17 18.30 4.63
N GLU A 144 -13.28 19.63 4.56
CA GLU A 144 -13.67 20.36 3.34
C GLU A 144 -12.87 19.95 2.10
N GLN A 145 -11.55 19.80 2.25
CA GLN A 145 -10.68 19.37 1.16
C GLN A 145 -11.03 17.96 0.65
N ALA A 146 -11.31 17.02 1.55
CA ALA A 146 -11.69 15.65 1.19
C ALA A 146 -13.03 15.64 0.45
N VAL A 147 -14.00 16.43 0.91
CA VAL A 147 -15.31 16.58 0.26
C VAL A 147 -15.18 17.19 -1.14
N ARG A 148 -14.32 18.19 -1.32
CA ARG A 148 -14.04 18.77 -2.65
C ARG A 148 -13.43 17.73 -3.60
N ILE A 149 -12.47 16.94 -3.14
CA ILE A 149 -11.84 15.88 -3.94
C ILE A 149 -12.88 14.81 -4.29
N LEU A 150 -13.72 14.42 -3.34
CA LEU A 150 -14.80 13.46 -3.56
C LEU A 150 -15.77 13.95 -4.64
N ALA A 151 -16.20 15.22 -4.56
CA ALA A 151 -17.14 15.82 -5.52
C ALA A 151 -16.55 15.91 -6.94
N ALA A 152 -15.24 16.04 -7.06
CA ALA A 152 -14.52 16.07 -8.34
C ALA A 152 -14.12 14.70 -8.85
N ASN A 153 -14.33 13.64 -8.07
CA ASN A 153 -13.92 12.27 -8.42
C ASN A 153 -15.02 11.55 -9.21
N ASP A 154 -14.83 11.42 -10.53
CA ASP A 154 -15.78 10.74 -11.42
C ASP A 154 -15.95 9.24 -11.10
N ASN A 155 -15.03 8.66 -10.33
CA ASN A 155 -15.07 7.27 -9.89
C ASN A 155 -15.73 7.08 -8.50
N ALA A 156 -16.21 8.15 -7.90
CA ALA A 156 -16.96 8.08 -6.66
C ALA A 156 -18.43 7.77 -6.93
N CYS A 157 -18.98 6.81 -6.18
CA CYS A 157 -20.40 6.46 -6.25
C CYS A 157 -21.22 7.46 -5.44
N LEU A 158 -21.48 8.63 -6.03
CA LEU A 158 -22.30 9.67 -5.41
C LEU A 158 -23.78 9.40 -5.66
N LEU A 159 -24.59 9.54 -4.62
CA LEU A 159 -26.06 9.59 -4.74
C LEU A 159 -26.50 10.99 -5.13
N TYR A 160 -27.23 11.08 -6.20
CA TYR A 160 -28.03 12.25 -6.52
C TYR A 160 -29.42 12.09 -5.96
#